data_52119e962d2e35f24409a2af952a6abf
#
_entry.id   52119e962d2e35f24409a2af952a6abf
#
_cell.length_a   1.000
_cell.length_b   1.000
_cell.length_c   1.000
_cell.angle_alpha   90.00
_cell.angle_beta   90.00
_cell.angle_gamma   90.00
#
_symmetry.space_group_name_H-M   'P 1'
#
loop_
_entity.id
_entity.type
_entity.pdbx_description
1 polymer ?
#
loop_
_entity_poly.entity_id
_entity_poly.type
_entity_poly.pdbx_seq_one_letter_code
_entity_poly.pdbx_strand_id
1 'polypeptide(L)'
;MRALRTPDDRFADLPGFPWAPRYADVGGLRMAYVVDGPAGGAPVLLLHGEPSWSFLYRKVMRVLADAGLRVIAADMIGFGRSDKPAEMSDHSFARHVEWMRALAFDALGLTGLTLVGQDWGGLIGLRLVAEHPDRFARVVAANTGLPTGDQAMPEVWLRFRDVVAAAPELGISRLVQAGCRTVLPAEVLAAYEAPFPDESYKAGPRAMPTLVPTTPDDPASAANRAAWQKLAAWDKPFLVAFSDSDPITGAMAPILKRTVPGAAGLDHPVIEGAGHFLQEDAGERLGTVIADFVRAT
;
A
#
# COMPACT_ATOMS: atom_id res chain seq x y z
N MET A 1 22.31 9.67 4.18
CA MET A 1 21.56 8.85 3.22
C MET A 1 21.63 9.51 1.86
N ARG A 2 22.18 8.85 0.85
CA ARG A 2 22.14 9.29 -0.55
C ARG A 2 20.80 8.85 -1.15
N ALA A 3 20.08 9.75 -1.81
CA ALA A 3 18.84 9.43 -2.48
C ALA A 3 18.89 9.83 -3.96
N LEU A 4 18.29 9.02 -4.82
CA LEU A 4 18.08 9.29 -6.22
C LEU A 4 16.68 9.87 -6.44
N ARG A 5 16.52 10.61 -7.52
CA ARG A 5 15.24 11.19 -7.95
C ARG A 5 14.99 10.86 -9.39
N THR A 6 13.91 10.17 -9.66
CA THR A 6 13.51 9.86 -11.05
C THR A 6 13.20 11.15 -11.79
N PRO A 7 13.73 11.34 -13.02
CA PRO A 7 13.41 12.48 -13.86
C PRO A 7 11.91 12.59 -14.16
N ASP A 8 11.37 13.82 -14.16
CA ASP A 8 9.92 14.05 -14.30
C ASP A 8 9.38 13.65 -15.67
N ASP A 9 10.20 13.68 -16.73
CA ASP A 9 9.84 13.26 -18.10
C ASP A 9 9.47 11.77 -18.19
N ARG A 10 9.98 10.95 -17.26
CA ARG A 10 9.60 9.53 -17.15
C ARG A 10 8.13 9.31 -16.83
N PHE A 11 7.46 10.33 -16.30
CA PHE A 11 6.06 10.28 -15.89
C PHE A 11 5.13 11.03 -16.85
N ALA A 12 5.60 11.31 -18.07
CA ALA A 12 4.75 11.88 -19.11
C ALA A 12 3.71 10.86 -19.59
N ASP A 13 2.53 11.36 -19.96
CA ASP A 13 1.46 10.61 -20.65
C ASP A 13 1.05 9.29 -19.98
N LEU A 14 0.99 9.26 -18.64
CA LEU A 14 0.59 8.07 -17.88
C LEU A 14 -0.88 7.72 -18.15
N PRO A 15 -1.20 6.48 -18.58
CA PRO A 15 -2.55 6.09 -18.95
C PRO A 15 -3.52 6.15 -17.77
N GLY A 16 -4.56 6.98 -17.88
CA GLY A 16 -5.59 7.13 -16.86
C GLY A 16 -5.13 7.77 -15.54
N PHE A 17 -3.96 8.43 -15.51
CA PHE A 17 -3.38 9.06 -14.32
C PHE A 17 -3.10 10.55 -14.52
N PRO A 18 -4.12 11.40 -14.50
CA PRO A 18 -4.00 12.84 -14.84
C PRO A 18 -3.50 13.71 -13.69
N TRP A 19 -3.35 13.18 -12.50
CA TRP A 19 -3.06 13.95 -11.29
C TRP A 19 -1.63 14.46 -11.25
N ALA A 20 -1.50 15.78 -11.06
CA ALA A 20 -0.20 16.39 -10.81
C ALA A 20 0.33 15.98 -9.43
N PRO A 21 1.62 15.64 -9.31
CA PRO A 21 2.21 15.29 -8.03
C PRO A 21 2.31 16.51 -7.11
N ARG A 22 2.12 16.25 -5.83
CA ARG A 22 2.48 17.14 -4.72
C ARG A 22 3.59 16.49 -3.93
N TYR A 23 4.33 17.28 -3.18
CA TYR A 23 5.50 16.80 -2.48
C TYR A 23 5.53 17.34 -1.04
N ALA A 24 6.01 16.51 -0.12
CA ALA A 24 6.29 16.88 1.26
C ALA A 24 7.69 16.40 1.65
N ASP A 25 8.34 17.11 2.56
CA ASP A 25 9.57 16.63 3.21
C ASP A 25 9.21 15.67 4.34
N VAL A 26 9.85 14.51 4.34
CA VAL A 26 9.70 13.48 5.37
C VAL A 26 11.07 13.05 5.88
N GLY A 27 11.62 13.83 6.78
CA GLY A 27 12.95 13.56 7.35
C GLY A 27 14.09 13.78 6.36
N GLY A 28 14.00 14.83 5.53
CA GLY A 28 14.99 15.22 4.54
C GLY A 28 14.86 14.48 3.20
N LEU A 29 13.82 13.68 3.02
CA LEU A 29 13.45 13.03 1.75
C LEU A 29 12.16 13.62 1.21
N ARG A 30 12.10 13.82 -0.11
CA ARG A 30 10.90 14.26 -0.80
C ARG A 30 9.95 13.08 -1.01
N MET A 31 8.78 13.09 -0.38
CA MET A 31 7.71 12.12 -0.61
C MET A 31 6.65 12.73 -1.52
N ALA A 32 6.31 12.01 -2.58
CA ALA A 32 5.26 12.40 -3.53
C ALA A 32 3.90 11.86 -3.09
N TYR A 33 2.85 12.60 -3.41
CA TYR A 33 1.47 12.18 -3.29
C TYR A 33 0.60 12.89 -4.32
N VAL A 34 -0.54 12.31 -4.63
CA VAL A 34 -1.56 12.92 -5.47
C VAL A 34 -2.86 13.06 -4.70
N VAL A 35 -3.68 14.04 -5.07
CA VAL A 35 -4.96 14.35 -4.40
C VAL A 35 -6.05 14.50 -5.44
N ASP A 36 -7.23 13.94 -5.16
CA ASP A 36 -8.44 14.14 -5.92
C ASP A 36 -9.65 14.34 -5.00
N GLY A 37 -10.77 14.80 -5.59
CA GLY A 37 -12.01 15.05 -4.88
C GLY A 37 -12.03 16.38 -4.12
N PRO A 38 -13.20 16.71 -3.49
CA PRO A 38 -13.40 17.99 -2.84
C PRO A 38 -12.56 18.14 -1.57
N ALA A 39 -12.04 19.35 -1.34
CA ALA A 39 -11.19 19.64 -0.18
C ALA A 39 -11.87 19.36 1.18
N GLY A 40 -13.20 19.53 1.25
CA GLY A 40 -13.99 19.25 2.46
C GLY A 40 -14.54 17.82 2.56
N GLY A 41 -14.23 16.95 1.58
CA GLY A 41 -14.64 15.55 1.62
C GLY A 41 -13.95 14.76 2.73
N ALA A 42 -14.59 13.69 3.20
CA ALA A 42 -13.97 12.77 4.17
C ALA A 42 -12.67 12.22 3.60
N PRO A 43 -11.55 12.31 4.36
CA PRO A 43 -10.23 11.97 3.83
C PRO A 43 -10.02 10.46 3.76
N VAL A 44 -9.56 9.99 2.60
CA VAL A 44 -9.19 8.60 2.33
C VAL A 44 -7.70 8.58 1.95
N LEU A 45 -6.90 7.85 2.73
CA LEU A 45 -5.48 7.64 2.46
C LEU A 45 -5.28 6.27 1.82
N LEU A 46 -4.82 6.28 0.58
CA LEU A 46 -4.53 5.09 -0.22
C LEU A 46 -3.04 4.78 -0.16
N LEU A 47 -2.68 3.61 0.34
CA LEU A 47 -1.30 3.14 0.45
C LEU A 47 -1.09 1.89 -0.41
N HIS A 48 -0.20 2.03 -1.39
CA HIS A 48 0.15 0.97 -2.34
C HIS A 48 1.10 -0.05 -1.73
N GLY A 49 1.24 -1.19 -2.40
CA GLY A 49 2.19 -2.23 -2.06
C GLY A 49 3.47 -2.25 -2.93
N GLU A 50 4.37 -3.16 -2.62
CA GLU A 50 5.58 -3.43 -3.38
C GLU A 50 5.22 -4.30 -4.61
N PRO A 51 5.79 -4.06 -5.82
CA PRO A 51 6.70 -2.98 -6.21
C PRO A 51 5.99 -1.82 -6.93
N SER A 52 4.72 -1.55 -6.59
CA SER A 52 3.88 -0.56 -7.26
C SER A 52 4.13 0.89 -6.74
N TRP A 53 3.24 1.80 -7.11
CA TRP A 53 3.20 3.19 -6.65
C TRP A 53 1.76 3.73 -6.75
N SER A 54 1.49 4.99 -6.44
CA SER A 54 0.13 5.55 -6.43
C SER A 54 -0.65 5.33 -7.73
N PHE A 55 0.01 5.11 -8.85
CA PHE A 55 -0.60 4.73 -10.14
C PHE A 55 -1.51 3.51 -10.04
N LEU A 56 -1.21 2.57 -9.14
CA LEU A 56 -2.03 1.40 -8.86
C LEU A 56 -3.47 1.78 -8.52
N TYR A 57 -3.65 2.91 -7.81
CA TYR A 57 -4.96 3.34 -7.34
C TYR A 57 -5.75 4.21 -8.32
N ARG A 58 -5.27 4.46 -9.57
CA ARG A 58 -5.90 5.41 -10.51
C ARG A 58 -7.40 5.15 -10.76
N LYS A 59 -7.81 3.87 -10.85
CA LYS A 59 -9.21 3.47 -11.04
C LYS A 59 -10.03 3.72 -9.76
N VAL A 60 -9.49 3.35 -8.61
CA VAL A 60 -10.11 3.53 -7.29
C VAL A 60 -10.27 5.02 -6.98
N MET A 61 -9.22 5.83 -7.20
CA MET A 61 -9.24 7.28 -6.92
C MET A 61 -10.38 7.99 -7.62
N ARG A 62 -10.61 7.68 -8.89
CA ARG A 62 -11.69 8.31 -9.68
C ARG A 62 -13.06 8.02 -9.07
N VAL A 63 -13.34 6.77 -8.73
CA VAL A 63 -14.62 6.38 -8.12
C VAL A 63 -14.83 7.06 -6.77
N LEU A 64 -13.79 7.13 -5.94
CA LEU A 64 -13.89 7.76 -4.62
C LEU A 64 -14.07 9.27 -4.71
N ALA A 65 -13.37 9.93 -5.64
CA ALA A 65 -13.52 11.37 -5.88
C ALA A 65 -14.92 11.71 -6.40
N ASP A 66 -15.45 10.93 -7.35
CA ASP A 66 -16.83 11.06 -7.87
C ASP A 66 -17.87 10.82 -6.76
N ALA A 67 -17.56 10.01 -5.75
CA ALA A 67 -18.39 9.82 -4.56
C ALA A 67 -18.28 10.96 -3.53
N GLY A 68 -17.51 12.02 -3.81
CA GLY A 68 -17.36 13.20 -2.96
C GLY A 68 -16.34 13.05 -1.83
N LEU A 69 -15.47 12.03 -1.89
CA LEU A 69 -14.42 11.81 -0.90
C LEU A 69 -13.14 12.58 -1.30
N ARG A 70 -12.38 13.03 -0.30
CA ARG A 70 -11.05 13.59 -0.51
C ARG A 70 -10.03 12.45 -0.50
N VAL A 71 -9.47 12.14 -1.66
CA VAL A 71 -8.58 10.99 -1.85
C VAL A 71 -7.14 11.45 -1.88
N ILE A 72 -6.28 10.82 -1.10
CA ILE A 72 -4.84 11.04 -1.07
C ILE A 72 -4.16 9.70 -1.36
N ALA A 73 -3.41 9.60 -2.45
CA ALA A 73 -2.58 8.42 -2.75
C ALA A 73 -1.10 8.82 -2.67
N ALA A 74 -0.37 8.19 -1.77
CA ALA A 74 1.05 8.48 -1.54
C ALA A 74 1.93 7.50 -2.32
N ASP A 75 3.09 7.99 -2.79
CA ASP A 75 4.20 7.14 -3.24
C ASP A 75 5.12 6.91 -2.05
N MET A 76 5.28 5.67 -1.58
CA MET A 76 6.23 5.37 -0.51
C MET A 76 7.65 5.78 -0.91
N ILE A 77 8.49 6.15 0.08
CA ILE A 77 9.92 6.38 -0.16
C ILE A 77 10.54 5.13 -0.80
N GLY A 78 11.29 5.33 -1.89
CA GLY A 78 11.81 4.23 -2.72
C GLY A 78 10.95 3.90 -3.95
N PHE A 79 9.76 4.50 -4.08
CA PHE A 79 8.77 4.19 -5.13
C PHE A 79 8.24 5.44 -5.83
N GLY A 80 7.55 5.24 -6.95
CA GLY A 80 6.86 6.29 -7.68
C GLY A 80 7.73 7.52 -7.95
N ARG A 81 7.18 8.69 -7.65
CA ARG A 81 7.86 10.00 -7.78
C ARG A 81 8.61 10.42 -6.49
N SER A 82 8.55 9.60 -5.43
CA SER A 82 9.29 9.85 -4.18
C SER A 82 10.78 9.63 -4.34
N ASP A 83 11.57 10.26 -3.50
CA ASP A 83 13.01 10.04 -3.42
C ASP A 83 13.32 8.57 -3.13
N LYS A 84 14.40 8.07 -3.70
CA LYS A 84 14.82 6.66 -3.62
C LYS A 84 16.18 6.58 -2.93
N PRO A 85 16.22 6.22 -1.62
CA PRO A 85 17.47 5.87 -0.98
C PRO A 85 18.22 4.83 -1.81
N ALA A 86 19.52 5.08 -2.02
CA ALA A 86 20.31 4.32 -2.99
C ALA A 86 20.73 2.94 -2.49
N GLU A 87 20.71 2.74 -1.16
CA GLU A 87 21.18 1.50 -0.54
C GLU A 87 20.00 0.74 0.10
N MET A 88 19.97 -0.59 -0.05
CA MET A 88 18.96 -1.42 0.61
C MET A 88 18.97 -1.23 2.14
N SER A 89 20.14 -1.04 2.74
CA SER A 89 20.33 -0.78 4.18
C SER A 89 19.73 0.54 4.66
N ASP A 90 19.40 1.44 3.77
CA ASP A 90 18.67 2.67 4.08
C ASP A 90 17.19 2.44 4.34
N HIS A 91 16.65 1.28 3.95
CA HIS A 91 15.28 0.88 4.18
C HIS A 91 15.15 0.04 5.45
N SER A 92 14.12 0.27 6.22
CA SER A 92 13.65 -0.62 7.29
C SER A 92 12.15 -0.46 7.46
N PHE A 93 11.50 -1.48 8.02
CA PHE A 93 10.06 -1.41 8.30
C PHE A 93 9.72 -0.16 9.12
N ALA A 94 10.47 0.10 10.19
CA ALA A 94 10.26 1.25 11.06
C ALA A 94 10.42 2.59 10.33
N ARG A 95 11.40 2.72 9.42
CA ARG A 95 11.55 3.94 8.61
C ARG A 95 10.37 4.15 7.66
N HIS A 96 9.86 3.11 7.02
CA HIS A 96 8.69 3.24 6.15
C HIS A 96 7.43 3.66 6.93
N VAL A 97 7.23 3.15 8.14
CA VAL A 97 6.16 3.61 9.03
C VAL A 97 6.37 5.07 9.40
N GLU A 98 7.57 5.47 9.79
CA GLU A 98 7.87 6.85 10.20
C GLU A 98 7.76 7.85 9.04
N TRP A 99 8.25 7.53 7.85
CA TRP A 99 8.09 8.39 6.69
C TRP A 99 6.62 8.61 6.33
N MET A 100 5.81 7.54 6.39
CA MET A 100 4.37 7.68 6.12
C MET A 100 3.65 8.43 7.24
N ARG A 101 4.04 8.23 8.51
CA ARG A 101 3.54 9.01 9.65
C ARG A 101 3.82 10.51 9.45
N ALA A 102 5.07 10.84 9.09
CA ALA A 102 5.48 12.22 8.83
C ALA A 102 4.68 12.85 7.68
N LEU A 103 4.45 12.12 6.59
CA LEU A 103 3.57 12.62 5.52
C LEU A 103 2.16 12.87 6.02
N ALA A 104 1.53 11.83 6.58
CA ALA A 104 0.10 11.87 6.89
C ALA A 104 -0.22 12.85 8.03
N PHE A 105 0.60 12.91 9.07
CA PHE A 105 0.26 13.63 10.29
C PHE A 105 1.00 14.94 10.46
N ASP A 106 2.29 15.00 10.12
CA ASP A 106 3.07 16.23 10.30
C ASP A 106 2.92 17.17 9.10
N ALA A 107 3.09 16.66 7.88
CA ALA A 107 3.03 17.48 6.68
C ALA A 107 1.59 17.80 6.24
N LEU A 108 0.68 16.82 6.28
CA LEU A 108 -0.69 16.98 5.79
C LEU A 108 -1.73 17.20 6.90
N GLY A 109 -1.36 17.00 8.17
CA GLY A 109 -2.23 17.22 9.32
C GLY A 109 -3.53 16.39 9.31
N LEU A 110 -3.50 15.20 8.68
CA LEU A 110 -4.69 14.41 8.45
C LEU A 110 -5.27 13.84 9.74
N THR A 111 -6.59 13.90 9.85
CA THR A 111 -7.38 13.31 10.95
C THR A 111 -8.70 12.77 10.40
N GLY A 112 -9.37 11.90 11.14
CA GLY A 112 -10.63 11.29 10.69
C GLY A 112 -10.46 10.43 9.45
N LEU A 113 -9.26 9.89 9.24
CA LEU A 113 -8.85 9.14 8.07
C LEU A 113 -9.64 7.85 7.87
N THR A 114 -10.01 7.55 6.64
CA THR A 114 -10.19 6.19 6.18
C THR A 114 -8.87 5.70 5.59
N LEU A 115 -8.24 4.70 6.22
CA LEU A 115 -7.10 4.01 5.64
C LEU A 115 -7.58 3.01 4.58
N VAL A 116 -6.95 2.97 3.43
CA VAL A 116 -7.02 1.86 2.47
C VAL A 116 -5.61 1.37 2.21
N GLY A 117 -5.27 0.19 2.67
CA GLY A 117 -3.92 -0.37 2.52
C GLY A 117 -3.93 -1.72 1.82
N GLN A 118 -3.10 -1.87 0.79
CA GLN A 118 -2.86 -3.13 0.09
C GLN A 118 -1.40 -3.52 0.25
N ASP A 119 -1.11 -4.80 0.48
CA ASP A 119 0.24 -5.34 0.62
C ASP A 119 1.07 -4.52 1.64
N TRP A 120 2.24 -4.02 1.29
CA TRP A 120 3.06 -3.14 2.14
C TRP A 120 2.34 -1.87 2.61
N GLY A 121 1.44 -1.33 1.78
CA GLY A 121 0.59 -0.21 2.19
C GLY A 121 -0.30 -0.57 3.37
N GLY A 122 -0.76 -1.82 3.44
CA GLY A 122 -1.48 -2.34 4.59
C GLY A 122 -0.57 -2.63 5.78
N LEU A 123 0.63 -3.21 5.57
CA LEU A 123 1.60 -3.45 6.64
C LEU A 123 1.96 -2.15 7.37
N ILE A 124 2.28 -1.09 6.62
CA ILE A 124 2.58 0.24 7.15
C ILE A 124 1.33 0.87 7.76
N GLY A 125 0.21 0.81 7.05
CA GLY A 125 -1.04 1.43 7.45
C GLY A 125 -1.61 0.85 8.75
N LEU A 126 -1.61 -0.47 8.92
CA LEU A 126 -2.06 -1.13 10.16
C LEU A 126 -1.17 -0.78 11.36
N ARG A 127 0.13 -0.57 11.15
CA ARG A 127 1.02 -0.03 12.19
C ARG A 127 0.63 1.40 12.57
N LEU A 128 0.35 2.27 11.59
CA LEU A 128 -0.10 3.64 11.86
C LEU A 128 -1.44 3.67 12.60
N VAL A 129 -2.38 2.82 12.21
CA VAL A 129 -3.68 2.69 12.91
C VAL A 129 -3.48 2.26 14.36
N ALA A 130 -2.64 1.27 14.60
CA ALA A 130 -2.37 0.77 15.96
C ALA A 130 -1.61 1.81 16.82
N GLU A 131 -0.69 2.56 16.24
CA GLU A 131 0.15 3.52 16.95
C GLU A 131 -0.54 4.89 17.15
N HIS A 132 -1.46 5.26 16.24
CA HIS A 132 -2.16 6.55 16.22
C HIS A 132 -3.68 6.39 16.00
N PRO A 133 -4.39 5.61 16.85
CA PRO A 133 -5.79 5.25 16.62
C PRO A 133 -6.73 6.46 16.50
N ASP A 134 -6.41 7.56 17.16
CA ASP A 134 -7.24 8.78 17.14
C ASP A 134 -7.21 9.51 15.78
N ARG A 135 -6.22 9.23 14.93
CA ARG A 135 -6.13 9.80 13.58
C ARG A 135 -7.07 9.16 12.57
N PHE A 136 -7.56 7.96 12.87
CA PHE A 136 -8.35 7.17 11.93
C PHE A 136 -9.79 7.02 12.39
N ALA A 137 -10.71 7.16 11.44
CA ALA A 137 -12.12 6.85 11.62
C ALA A 137 -12.45 5.42 11.18
N ARG A 138 -11.77 4.92 10.13
CA ARG A 138 -12.08 3.63 9.47
C ARG A 138 -10.82 3.00 8.90
N VAL A 139 -10.89 1.70 8.65
CA VAL A 139 -9.85 0.94 7.95
C VAL A 139 -10.46 0.06 6.87
N VAL A 140 -9.84 0.03 5.71
CA VAL A 140 -10.06 -0.96 4.65
C VAL A 140 -8.76 -1.72 4.43
N ALA A 141 -8.73 -2.97 4.84
CA ALA A 141 -7.63 -3.89 4.54
C ALA A 141 -7.94 -4.63 3.23
N ALA A 142 -7.08 -4.48 2.23
CA ALA A 142 -7.22 -5.08 0.91
C ALA A 142 -5.96 -5.89 0.59
N ASN A 143 -6.06 -7.21 0.45
CA ASN A 143 -4.93 -8.11 0.15
C ASN A 143 -3.67 -7.74 0.95
N THR A 144 -3.75 -7.81 2.26
CA THR A 144 -2.67 -7.41 3.17
C THR A 144 -2.67 -8.20 4.47
N GLY A 145 -1.70 -7.95 5.33
CA GLY A 145 -1.59 -8.53 6.66
C GLY A 145 -0.61 -7.76 7.53
N LEU A 146 -0.26 -8.32 8.65
CA LEU A 146 0.78 -7.79 9.52
C LEU A 146 1.61 -8.94 10.12
N PRO A 147 2.57 -9.49 9.35
CA PRO A 147 3.41 -10.60 9.80
C PRO A 147 4.20 -10.26 11.07
N THR A 148 4.31 -11.24 11.97
CA THR A 148 5.04 -11.12 13.24
C THR A 148 6.25 -12.07 13.31
N GLY A 149 6.44 -12.89 12.28
CA GLY A 149 7.47 -13.92 12.27
C GLY A 149 7.17 -15.15 13.15
N ASP A 150 6.00 -15.18 13.80
CA ASP A 150 5.60 -16.31 14.65
C ASP A 150 4.97 -17.45 13.85
N GLN A 151 4.65 -17.24 12.58
CA GLN A 151 4.05 -18.22 11.70
C GLN A 151 4.85 -18.36 10.41
N ALA A 152 4.85 -19.55 9.83
CA ALA A 152 5.49 -19.79 8.55
C ALA A 152 4.87 -18.95 7.45
N MET A 153 5.70 -18.38 6.61
CA MET A 153 5.26 -17.65 5.43
C MET A 153 4.80 -18.60 4.33
N PRO A 154 3.80 -18.19 3.51
CA PRO A 154 3.39 -18.98 2.36
C PRO A 154 4.57 -19.27 1.41
N GLU A 155 4.62 -20.49 0.86
CA GLU A 155 5.69 -20.89 -0.06
C GLU A 155 5.77 -19.98 -1.30
N VAL A 156 4.61 -19.53 -1.81
CA VAL A 156 4.56 -18.59 -2.94
C VAL A 156 5.26 -17.27 -2.61
N TRP A 157 5.11 -16.77 -1.37
CA TRP A 157 5.79 -15.56 -0.94
C TRP A 157 7.30 -15.79 -0.77
N LEU A 158 7.72 -16.93 -0.21
CA LEU A 158 9.15 -17.27 -0.10
C LEU A 158 9.81 -17.33 -1.48
N ARG A 159 9.16 -17.96 -2.45
CA ARG A 159 9.63 -17.98 -3.84
C ARG A 159 9.73 -16.58 -4.46
N PHE A 160 8.72 -15.73 -4.23
CA PHE A 160 8.75 -14.34 -4.68
C PHE A 160 9.97 -13.61 -4.11
N ARG A 161 10.20 -13.68 -2.79
CA ARG A 161 11.36 -13.08 -2.14
C ARG A 161 12.68 -13.57 -2.75
N ASP A 162 12.80 -14.87 -2.97
CA ASP A 162 14.02 -15.48 -3.53
C ASP A 162 14.23 -15.05 -4.99
N VAL A 163 13.16 -14.93 -5.79
CA VAL A 163 13.22 -14.39 -7.17
C VAL A 163 13.70 -12.94 -7.17
N VAL A 164 13.15 -12.09 -6.30
CA VAL A 164 13.58 -10.68 -6.17
C VAL A 164 15.05 -10.59 -5.78
N ALA A 165 15.49 -11.41 -4.82
CA ALA A 165 16.87 -11.42 -4.34
C ALA A 165 17.87 -11.90 -5.42
N ALA A 166 17.50 -12.90 -6.21
CA ALA A 166 18.36 -13.51 -7.21
C ALA A 166 18.37 -12.78 -8.57
N ALA A 167 17.39 -11.93 -8.85
CA ALA A 167 17.26 -11.28 -10.14
C ALA A 167 18.41 -10.29 -10.41
N PRO A 168 19.23 -10.48 -11.46
CA PRO A 168 20.26 -9.50 -11.84
C PRO A 168 19.63 -8.18 -12.30
N GLU A 169 18.50 -8.27 -13.00
CA GLU A 169 17.65 -7.16 -13.38
C GLU A 169 16.23 -7.41 -12.87
N LEU A 170 15.71 -6.49 -12.06
CA LEU A 170 14.39 -6.61 -11.46
C LEU A 170 13.33 -5.97 -12.37
N GLY A 171 12.56 -6.79 -13.11
CA GLY A 171 11.46 -6.32 -13.95
C GLY A 171 10.22 -6.00 -13.11
N ILE A 172 10.00 -4.73 -12.80
CA ILE A 172 8.87 -4.28 -11.97
C ILE A 172 7.52 -4.61 -12.63
N SER A 173 7.38 -4.29 -13.91
CA SER A 173 6.16 -4.59 -14.68
C SER A 173 5.84 -6.09 -14.72
N ARG A 174 6.86 -6.94 -14.78
CA ARG A 174 6.68 -8.41 -14.75
C ARG A 174 6.16 -8.88 -13.40
N LEU A 175 6.65 -8.32 -12.30
CA LEU A 175 6.16 -8.64 -10.96
C LEU A 175 4.70 -8.21 -10.78
N VAL A 176 4.36 -6.99 -11.23
CA VAL A 176 2.97 -6.52 -11.18
C VAL A 176 2.06 -7.40 -12.05
N GLN A 177 2.45 -7.70 -13.29
CA GLN A 177 1.67 -8.58 -14.17
C GLN A 177 1.46 -9.98 -13.57
N ALA A 178 2.47 -10.52 -12.92
CA ALA A 178 2.38 -11.84 -12.28
C ALA A 178 1.39 -11.86 -11.10
N GLY A 179 1.14 -10.73 -10.46
CA GLY A 179 0.17 -10.57 -9.39
C GLY A 179 -1.26 -10.22 -9.86
N CYS A 180 -1.47 -9.99 -11.17
CA CYS A 180 -2.77 -9.70 -11.77
C CYS A 180 -3.39 -10.95 -12.39
N ARG A 181 -4.72 -11.00 -12.44
CA ARG A 181 -5.50 -12.00 -13.18
C ARG A 181 -5.71 -11.57 -14.65
N THR A 182 -5.79 -10.28 -14.87
CA THR A 182 -5.97 -9.69 -16.21
C THR A 182 -4.62 -9.46 -16.88
N VAL A 183 -4.60 -9.48 -18.21
CA VAL A 183 -3.44 -9.07 -19.00
C VAL A 183 -3.44 -7.55 -19.09
N LEU A 184 -2.42 -6.92 -18.52
CA LEU A 184 -2.30 -5.47 -18.52
C LEU A 184 -1.82 -4.96 -19.89
N PRO A 185 -2.36 -3.83 -20.39
CA PRO A 185 -1.86 -3.16 -21.59
C PRO A 185 -0.38 -2.76 -21.47
N ALA A 186 0.31 -2.71 -22.59
CA ALA A 186 1.74 -2.40 -22.62
C ALA A 186 2.08 -1.02 -22.02
N GLU A 187 1.22 -0.02 -22.25
CA GLU A 187 1.34 1.31 -21.69
C GLU A 187 1.16 1.35 -20.15
N VAL A 188 0.32 0.47 -19.61
CA VAL A 188 0.17 0.31 -18.16
C VAL A 188 1.40 -0.35 -17.55
N LEU A 189 1.93 -1.39 -18.20
CA LEU A 189 3.18 -2.03 -17.79
C LEU A 189 4.35 -1.05 -17.82
N ALA A 190 4.45 -0.21 -18.87
CA ALA A 190 5.46 0.84 -18.98
C ALA A 190 5.34 1.87 -17.84
N ALA A 191 4.12 2.22 -17.40
CA ALA A 191 3.90 3.13 -16.28
C ALA A 191 4.42 2.58 -14.94
N TYR A 192 4.42 1.26 -14.74
CA TYR A 192 5.05 0.64 -13.56
C TYR A 192 6.58 0.66 -13.61
N GLU A 193 7.19 0.66 -14.80
CA GLU A 193 8.64 0.81 -14.95
C GLU A 193 9.10 2.28 -14.89
N ALA A 194 8.21 3.24 -15.12
CA ALA A 194 8.54 4.66 -15.16
C ALA A 194 9.37 5.17 -13.97
N PRO A 195 9.07 4.76 -12.70
CA PRO A 195 9.84 5.20 -11.54
C PRO A 195 11.32 4.73 -11.52
N PHE A 196 11.69 3.74 -12.32
CA PHE A 196 12.94 3.00 -12.19
C PHE A 196 13.74 3.01 -13.50
N PRO A 197 14.48 4.11 -13.80
CA PRO A 197 15.28 4.22 -15.04
C PRO A 197 16.28 3.08 -15.24
N ASP A 198 16.87 2.61 -14.14
CA ASP A 198 17.84 1.51 -14.12
C ASP A 198 17.87 0.84 -12.73
N GLU A 199 18.75 -0.16 -12.55
CA GLU A 199 18.83 -0.94 -11.30
C GLU A 199 19.21 -0.12 -10.05
N SER A 200 19.92 1.00 -10.22
CA SER A 200 20.33 1.85 -9.10
C SER A 200 19.13 2.50 -8.38
N TYR A 201 17.98 2.60 -9.05
CA TYR A 201 16.73 3.13 -8.49
C TYR A 201 15.89 2.06 -7.76
N LYS A 202 16.29 0.79 -7.80
CA LYS A 202 15.48 -0.35 -7.31
C LYS A 202 15.89 -0.85 -5.91
N ALA A 203 16.65 -0.06 -5.13
CA ALA A 203 17.00 -0.44 -3.76
C ALA A 203 15.76 -0.67 -2.89
N GLY A 204 14.72 0.17 -3.00
CA GLY A 204 13.44 0.01 -2.30
C GLY A 204 12.74 -1.31 -2.64
N PRO A 205 12.37 -1.57 -3.92
CA PRO A 205 11.78 -2.84 -4.33
C PRO A 205 12.57 -4.08 -3.91
N ARG A 206 13.92 -4.01 -3.92
CA ARG A 206 14.76 -5.13 -3.48
C ARG A 206 14.79 -5.30 -1.96
N ALA A 207 14.69 -4.21 -1.21
CA ALA A 207 14.72 -4.24 0.25
C ALA A 207 13.41 -4.75 0.85
N MET A 208 12.26 -4.33 0.31
CA MET A 208 10.94 -4.57 0.92
C MET A 208 10.68 -6.04 1.27
N PRO A 209 10.91 -7.03 0.38
CA PRO A 209 10.69 -8.44 0.75
C PRO A 209 11.57 -8.90 1.92
N THR A 210 12.75 -8.32 2.09
CA THR A 210 13.67 -8.70 3.19
C THR A 210 13.28 -8.09 4.54
N LEU A 211 12.41 -7.09 4.54
CA LEU A 211 11.94 -6.39 5.74
C LEU A 211 10.69 -7.01 6.36
N VAL A 212 10.03 -7.93 5.65
CA VAL A 212 8.87 -8.66 6.17
C VAL A 212 9.35 -9.66 7.24
N PRO A 213 8.82 -9.61 8.47
CA PRO A 213 9.19 -10.56 9.51
C PRO A 213 8.87 -12.00 9.13
N THR A 214 9.87 -12.86 9.15
CA THR A 214 9.79 -14.31 8.88
C THR A 214 10.17 -15.16 10.09
N THR A 215 10.81 -14.52 11.08
CA THR A 215 11.17 -15.12 12.36
C THR A 215 10.74 -14.24 13.53
N PRO A 216 10.54 -14.80 14.74
CA PRO A 216 10.15 -14.04 15.92
C PRO A 216 11.14 -12.93 16.31
N ASP A 217 12.41 -13.06 15.92
CA ASP A 217 13.49 -12.15 16.28
C ASP A 217 13.78 -11.08 15.21
N ASP A 218 13.03 -11.08 14.08
CA ASP A 218 13.19 -10.06 13.07
C ASP A 218 12.89 -8.66 13.62
N PRO A 219 13.59 -7.60 13.16
CA PRO A 219 13.53 -6.26 13.76
C PRO A 219 12.12 -5.67 13.91
N ALA A 220 11.17 -6.03 13.01
CA ALA A 220 9.80 -5.53 13.06
C ALA A 220 8.85 -6.41 13.89
N SER A 221 9.25 -7.65 14.27
CA SER A 221 8.36 -8.63 14.89
C SER A 221 7.75 -8.14 16.20
N ALA A 222 8.55 -7.59 17.11
CA ALA A 222 8.06 -7.11 18.40
C ALA A 222 7.04 -5.98 18.23
N ALA A 223 7.32 -5.02 17.35
CA ALA A 223 6.44 -3.90 17.09
C ALA A 223 5.14 -4.32 16.38
N ASN A 224 5.21 -5.31 15.48
CA ASN A 224 4.02 -5.86 14.82
C ASN A 224 3.14 -6.66 15.82
N ARG A 225 3.74 -7.40 16.77
CA ARG A 225 2.96 -8.03 17.86
C ARG A 225 2.23 -6.99 18.72
N ALA A 226 2.93 -5.91 19.10
CA ALA A 226 2.31 -4.82 19.86
C ALA A 226 1.17 -4.16 19.05
N ALA A 227 1.34 -3.99 17.74
CA ALA A 227 0.27 -3.49 16.88
C ALA A 227 -0.94 -4.43 16.84
N TRP A 228 -0.73 -5.75 16.77
CA TRP A 228 -1.83 -6.72 16.85
C TRP A 228 -2.62 -6.62 18.16
N GLN A 229 -1.96 -6.38 19.29
CA GLN A 229 -2.65 -6.17 20.56
C GLN A 229 -3.59 -4.95 20.52
N LYS A 230 -3.16 -3.87 19.84
CA LYS A 230 -3.98 -2.67 19.64
C LYS A 230 -5.11 -2.90 18.64
N LEU A 231 -4.84 -3.60 17.55
CA LEU A 231 -5.86 -3.96 16.55
C LEU A 231 -6.92 -4.89 17.11
N ALA A 232 -6.57 -5.77 18.06
CA ALA A 232 -7.50 -6.61 18.80
C ALA A 232 -8.43 -5.82 19.76
N ALA A 233 -8.15 -4.55 19.98
CA ALA A 233 -9.01 -3.62 20.71
C ALA A 233 -9.64 -2.53 19.81
N TRP A 234 -9.43 -2.62 18.49
CA TRP A 234 -9.97 -1.66 17.53
C TRP A 234 -11.46 -1.91 17.28
N ASP A 235 -12.31 -1.01 17.73
CA ASP A 235 -13.79 -1.10 17.66
C ASP A 235 -14.42 -0.22 16.56
N LYS A 236 -13.63 0.68 15.95
CA LYS A 236 -14.11 1.48 14.82
C LYS A 236 -14.22 0.63 13.54
N PRO A 237 -15.05 1.05 12.55
CA PRO A 237 -15.30 0.25 11.35
C PRO A 237 -14.02 -0.25 10.65
N PHE A 238 -13.96 -1.57 10.40
CA PHE A 238 -12.82 -2.24 9.78
C PHE A 238 -13.30 -3.19 8.68
N LEU A 239 -13.17 -2.78 7.43
CA LEU A 239 -13.55 -3.56 6.26
C LEU A 239 -12.39 -4.46 5.80
N VAL A 240 -12.70 -5.71 5.52
CA VAL A 240 -11.79 -6.67 4.86
C VAL A 240 -12.28 -6.89 3.43
N ALA A 241 -11.66 -6.24 2.46
CA ALA A 241 -12.01 -6.27 1.04
C ALA A 241 -10.92 -6.98 0.23
N PHE A 242 -10.88 -8.31 0.32
CA PHE A 242 -9.86 -9.13 -0.32
C PHE A 242 -10.36 -9.70 -1.64
N SER A 243 -9.43 -9.96 -2.56
CA SER A 243 -9.71 -10.67 -3.80
C SER A 243 -9.89 -12.18 -3.57
N ASP A 244 -10.50 -12.84 -4.54
CA ASP A 244 -10.72 -14.30 -4.52
C ASP A 244 -9.49 -15.11 -4.92
N SER A 245 -8.49 -14.48 -5.53
CA SER A 245 -7.36 -15.19 -6.15
C SER A 245 -5.99 -14.66 -5.72
N ASP A 246 -5.86 -14.12 -4.50
CA ASP A 246 -4.56 -13.74 -3.94
C ASP A 246 -3.90 -14.88 -3.17
N PRO A 247 -2.85 -15.52 -3.71
CA PRO A 247 -2.17 -16.63 -3.04
C PRO A 247 -1.20 -16.15 -1.95
N ILE A 248 -0.90 -14.85 -1.88
CA ILE A 248 0.10 -14.27 -0.98
C ILE A 248 -0.52 -13.92 0.37
N THR A 249 -1.58 -13.12 0.36
CA THR A 249 -2.17 -12.58 1.59
C THR A 249 -3.58 -13.09 1.88
N GLY A 250 -4.20 -13.84 0.96
CA GLY A 250 -5.60 -14.29 1.08
C GLY A 250 -5.93 -14.99 2.40
N ALA A 251 -4.99 -15.75 2.97
CA ALA A 251 -5.14 -16.40 4.27
C ALA A 251 -5.30 -15.43 5.45
N MET A 252 -4.95 -14.16 5.27
CA MET A 252 -5.10 -13.14 6.31
C MET A 252 -6.53 -12.62 6.46
N ALA A 253 -7.37 -12.73 5.43
CA ALA A 253 -8.75 -12.23 5.48
C ALA A 253 -9.56 -12.80 6.68
N PRO A 254 -9.65 -14.13 6.88
CA PRO A 254 -10.36 -14.68 8.03
C PRO A 254 -9.69 -14.33 9.39
N ILE A 255 -8.39 -14.11 9.41
CA ILE A 255 -7.67 -13.71 10.63
C ILE A 255 -8.07 -12.29 11.04
N LEU A 256 -8.03 -11.34 10.10
CA LEU A 256 -8.42 -9.96 10.34
C LEU A 256 -9.88 -9.86 10.79
N LYS A 257 -10.81 -10.53 10.09
CA LYS A 257 -12.24 -10.56 10.42
C LYS A 257 -12.52 -11.08 11.85
N ARG A 258 -11.76 -12.07 12.29
CA ARG A 258 -11.93 -12.70 13.60
C ARG A 258 -11.26 -11.92 14.72
N THR A 259 -10.12 -11.27 14.43
CA THR A 259 -9.27 -10.66 15.47
C THR A 259 -9.62 -9.20 15.74
N VAL A 260 -10.12 -8.46 14.74
CA VAL A 260 -10.40 -7.02 14.86
C VAL A 260 -11.88 -6.81 15.18
N PRO A 261 -12.26 -6.33 16.38
CA PRO A 261 -13.67 -6.15 16.77
C PRO A 261 -14.47 -5.26 15.82
N GLY A 262 -13.85 -4.22 15.28
CA GLY A 262 -14.50 -3.31 14.33
C GLY A 262 -14.87 -3.94 12.97
N ALA A 263 -14.46 -5.18 12.71
CA ALA A 263 -14.91 -5.96 11.56
C ALA A 263 -16.24 -6.68 11.81
N ALA A 264 -16.62 -6.86 13.07
CA ALA A 264 -17.81 -7.63 13.42
C ALA A 264 -19.10 -6.95 12.90
N GLY A 265 -20.00 -7.74 12.34
CA GLY A 265 -21.31 -7.25 11.85
C GLY A 265 -21.27 -6.50 10.52
N LEU A 266 -20.11 -6.34 9.91
CA LEU A 266 -19.97 -5.76 8.58
C LEU A 266 -20.09 -6.85 7.51
N ASP A 267 -20.63 -6.47 6.35
CA ASP A 267 -20.48 -7.23 5.12
C ASP A 267 -19.05 -7.03 4.57
N HIS A 268 -18.37 -8.12 4.28
CA HIS A 268 -17.00 -8.12 3.76
C HIS A 268 -17.00 -8.68 2.34
N PRO A 269 -17.31 -7.89 1.32
CA PRO A 269 -17.42 -8.39 -0.03
C PRO A 269 -16.08 -8.89 -0.56
N VAL A 270 -16.13 -10.03 -1.24
CA VAL A 270 -14.98 -10.56 -1.97
C VAL A 270 -14.89 -9.85 -3.32
N ILE A 271 -13.70 -9.40 -3.68
CA ILE A 271 -13.40 -8.79 -4.98
C ILE A 271 -13.09 -9.92 -5.97
N GLU A 272 -14.15 -10.39 -6.65
CA GLU A 272 -14.08 -11.55 -7.55
C GLU A 272 -13.32 -11.25 -8.84
N GLY A 273 -12.62 -12.26 -9.36
CA GLY A 273 -11.85 -12.19 -10.60
C GLY A 273 -10.54 -11.42 -10.46
N ALA A 274 -10.06 -11.15 -9.25
CA ALA A 274 -8.88 -10.35 -8.99
C ALA A 274 -7.78 -11.15 -8.30
N GLY A 275 -6.53 -10.84 -8.64
CA GLY A 275 -5.31 -11.36 -8.02
C GLY A 275 -4.81 -10.49 -6.87
N HIS A 276 -3.50 -10.52 -6.64
CA HIS A 276 -2.86 -9.75 -5.59
C HIS A 276 -3.01 -8.23 -5.80
N PHE A 277 -2.85 -7.74 -7.04
CA PHE A 277 -3.08 -6.33 -7.40
C PHE A 277 -4.55 -6.11 -7.83
N LEU A 278 -5.47 -6.30 -6.89
CA LEU A 278 -6.91 -6.20 -7.12
C LEU A 278 -7.35 -4.83 -7.67
N GLN A 279 -6.56 -3.79 -7.47
CA GLN A 279 -6.83 -2.46 -8.03
C GLN A 279 -6.67 -2.41 -9.55
N GLU A 280 -5.81 -3.27 -10.12
CA GLU A 280 -5.70 -3.42 -11.58
C GLU A 280 -6.83 -4.25 -12.15
N ASP A 281 -7.12 -5.37 -11.52
CA ASP A 281 -8.11 -6.33 -12.02
C ASP A 281 -9.55 -5.84 -11.85
N ALA A 282 -9.86 -5.20 -10.72
CA ALA A 282 -11.22 -4.80 -10.34
C ALA A 282 -11.27 -3.46 -9.58
N GLY A 283 -10.48 -2.47 -10.03
CA GLY A 283 -10.29 -1.21 -9.31
C GLY A 283 -11.56 -0.39 -9.12
N GLU A 284 -12.43 -0.32 -10.13
CA GLU A 284 -13.71 0.39 -10.05
C GLU A 284 -14.66 -0.26 -9.03
N ARG A 285 -14.71 -1.62 -9.01
CA ARG A 285 -15.48 -2.37 -8.01
C ARG A 285 -14.95 -2.15 -6.60
N LEU A 286 -13.64 -2.21 -6.42
CA LEU A 286 -13.01 -1.90 -5.13
C LEU A 286 -13.33 -0.47 -4.69
N GLY A 287 -13.26 0.50 -5.60
CA GLY A 287 -13.62 1.89 -5.32
C GLY A 287 -15.06 2.04 -4.86
N THR A 288 -16.01 1.35 -5.52
CA THR A 288 -17.42 1.34 -5.12
C THR A 288 -17.62 0.75 -3.72
N VAL A 289 -17.01 -0.40 -3.45
CA VAL A 289 -17.06 -1.05 -2.13
C VAL A 289 -16.54 -0.11 -1.02
N ILE A 290 -15.42 0.59 -1.27
CA ILE A 290 -14.86 1.54 -0.31
C ILE A 290 -15.80 2.74 -0.13
N ALA A 291 -16.33 3.32 -1.22
CA ALA A 291 -17.25 4.45 -1.14
C ALA A 291 -18.52 4.14 -0.36
N ASP A 292 -19.11 2.96 -0.61
CA ASP A 292 -20.30 2.49 0.10
C ASP A 292 -20.03 2.27 1.59
N PHE A 293 -18.87 1.65 1.91
CA PHE A 293 -18.43 1.47 3.30
C PHE A 293 -18.27 2.82 4.03
N VAL A 294 -17.60 3.80 3.42
CA VAL A 294 -17.42 5.13 4.04
C VAL A 294 -18.74 5.84 4.23
N ARG A 295 -19.70 5.67 3.31
CA ARG A 295 -21.03 6.28 3.41
C ARG A 295 -21.89 5.65 4.50
N ALA A 296 -21.72 4.37 4.74
CA ALA A 296 -22.50 3.59 5.72
C ALA A 296 -21.98 3.72 7.16
N THR A 297 -20.78 4.24 7.36
CA THR A 297 -20.09 4.30 8.66
C THR A 297 -19.53 5.66 8.97
#